data_b76f3b0cc9e5129bd9d8326de7827cbe
#
_entry.id   b76f3b0cc9e5129bd9d8326de7827cbe
#
_cell.length_a   1.000
_cell.length_b   1.000
_cell.length_c   1.000
_cell.angle_alpha   90.00
_cell.angle_beta   90.00
_cell.angle_gamma   90.00
#
_symmetry.space_group_name_H-M   'P 1'
#
loop_
_entity.id
_entity.type
_entity.pdbx_description
1 polymer ?
#
loop_
_entity_poly.entity_id
_entity_poly.type
_entity_poly.pdbx_seq_one_letter_code
_entity_poly.pdbx_strand_id
1 'polypeptide(L)'
;YLTILFEVDALFLNYDRHLNNIAVLEKNGSFDYCPIFDNGAGLLSNTQFSPMDIEPKGLIKSVIARPFNTTFNRQMNTARALFGKQLKIPQFTGKEITAELKPMLEFYAERDRGLITDRVTECILERQKFNQ
;
A
#
# COMPACT_ATOMS: atom_id res chain seq x y z
N TYR A 1 10.30 12.59 -3.71
CA TYR A 1 8.91 12.23 -4.01
C TYR A 1 8.75 10.73 -4.29
N LEU A 2 9.45 10.19 -5.28
CA LEU A 2 9.34 8.77 -5.64
C LEU A 2 9.66 7.83 -4.48
N THR A 3 10.60 8.18 -3.62
CA THR A 3 10.92 7.37 -2.44
C THR A 3 9.73 7.25 -1.51
N ILE A 4 9.06 8.37 -1.18
CA ILE A 4 7.83 8.35 -0.36
C ILE A 4 6.74 7.53 -1.05
N LEU A 5 6.55 7.74 -2.36
CA LEU A 5 5.55 7.00 -3.14
C LEU A 5 5.77 5.48 -3.04
N PHE A 6 7.01 5.02 -3.23
CA PHE A 6 7.33 3.60 -3.14
C PHE A 6 7.27 3.06 -1.70
N GLU A 7 7.56 3.88 -0.71
CA GLU A 7 7.38 3.52 0.70
C GLU A 7 5.90 3.34 1.06
N VAL A 8 5.03 4.23 0.58
CA VAL A 8 3.57 4.13 0.75
C VAL A 8 3.04 2.90 0.00
N ASP A 9 3.40 2.73 -1.27
CA ASP A 9 2.97 1.57 -2.05
C ASP A 9 3.45 0.24 -1.43
N ALA A 10 4.65 0.22 -0.87
CA ALA A 10 5.17 -0.95 -0.17
C ALA A 10 4.41 -1.27 1.13
N LEU A 11 3.94 -0.25 1.85
CA LEU A 11 3.15 -0.42 3.07
C LEU A 11 1.74 -0.96 2.74
N PHE A 12 1.11 -0.39 1.73
CA PHE A 12 -0.26 -0.72 1.35
C PHE A 12 -0.38 -1.74 0.22
N LEU A 13 0.74 -2.29 -0.29
CA LEU A 13 0.76 -3.26 -1.40
C LEU A 13 0.05 -2.76 -2.66
N ASN A 14 0.21 -1.49 -3.00
CA ASN A 14 -0.37 -0.94 -4.21
C ASN A 14 0.40 -1.43 -5.45
N TYR A 15 -0.09 -2.50 -6.06
CA TYR A 15 0.58 -3.15 -7.19
C TYR A 15 0.32 -2.47 -8.55
N ASP A 16 -0.58 -1.49 -8.61
CA ASP A 16 -0.97 -0.84 -9.86
C ASP A 16 -0.34 0.56 -10.05
N ARG A 17 0.82 0.80 -9.44
CA ARG A 17 1.58 2.03 -9.63
C ARG A 17 2.30 2.05 -10.99
N HIS A 18 1.55 2.05 -12.08
CA HIS A 18 2.11 2.27 -13.42
C HIS A 18 2.43 3.76 -13.65
N LEU A 19 3.14 4.07 -14.75
CA LEU A 19 3.63 5.44 -15.00
C LEU A 19 2.53 6.49 -15.10
N ASN A 20 1.32 6.14 -15.55
CA ASN A 20 0.18 7.07 -15.62
C ASN A 20 -0.38 7.44 -14.22
N ASN A 21 0.01 6.72 -13.17
CA ASN A 21 -0.35 6.99 -11.78
C ASN A 21 0.76 7.73 -11.02
N ILE A 22 1.73 8.27 -11.74
CA ILE A 22 2.80 9.11 -11.22
C ILE A 22 2.76 10.44 -11.97
N ALA A 23 2.62 11.54 -11.25
CA ALA A 23 2.49 12.86 -11.85
C ALA A 23 3.28 13.92 -11.09
N VAL A 24 3.54 15.01 -11.77
CA VAL A 24 4.03 16.27 -11.20
C VAL A 24 3.04 17.38 -11.54
N LEU A 25 2.96 18.39 -10.71
CA LEU A 25 2.19 19.60 -10.98
C LEU A 25 3.11 20.61 -11.65
N GLU A 26 2.67 21.17 -12.78
CA GLU A 26 3.37 22.26 -13.44
C GLU A 26 2.57 23.55 -13.24
N LYS A 27 3.24 24.60 -12.77
CA LYS A 27 2.67 25.93 -12.61
C LYS A 27 3.71 26.99 -12.98
N ASN A 28 3.41 27.75 -14.01
CA ASN A 28 4.26 28.86 -14.47
C ASN A 28 5.73 28.46 -14.73
N GLY A 29 5.94 27.29 -15.34
CA GLY A 29 7.27 26.76 -15.64
C GLY A 29 8.01 26.15 -14.44
N SER A 30 7.38 26.10 -13.27
CA SER A 30 7.89 25.42 -12.08
C SER A 30 7.16 24.09 -11.85
N PHE A 31 7.86 23.11 -11.31
CA PHE A 31 7.30 21.79 -11.00
C PHE A 31 7.18 21.59 -9.50
N ASP A 32 6.08 20.99 -9.08
CA ASP A 32 5.81 20.58 -7.70
C ASP A 32 5.33 19.14 -7.65
N TYR A 33 5.31 18.54 -6.48
CA TYR A 33 4.87 17.17 -6.28
C TYR A 33 3.35 17.06 -6.39
N CYS A 34 2.89 16.16 -7.22
CA CYS A 34 1.47 15.77 -7.22
C CYS A 34 1.17 14.96 -5.96
N PRO A 35 0.04 15.17 -5.29
CA PRO A 35 -0.43 14.24 -4.26
C PRO A 35 -0.49 12.82 -4.80
N ILE A 36 -0.24 11.84 -3.94
CA ILE A 36 -0.34 10.42 -4.31
C ILE A 36 -1.82 10.11 -4.58
N PHE A 37 -2.11 9.55 -5.74
CA PHE A 37 -3.46 9.23 -6.18
C PHE A 37 -3.54 7.79 -6.71
N ASP A 38 -4.76 7.31 -6.97
CA ASP A 38 -5.06 5.98 -7.47
C ASP A 38 -4.45 4.86 -6.64
N ASN A 39 -4.90 4.77 -5.39
CA ASN A 39 -4.46 3.77 -4.42
C ASN A 39 -5.43 2.59 -4.29
N GLY A 40 -6.43 2.49 -5.16
CA GLY A 40 -7.51 1.49 -5.07
C GLY A 40 -7.07 0.03 -5.22
N ALA A 41 -5.89 -0.21 -5.78
CA ALA A 41 -5.33 -1.55 -5.95
C ALA A 41 -4.49 -2.04 -4.75
N GLY A 42 -4.54 -1.33 -3.62
CA GLY A 42 -3.80 -1.70 -2.41
C GLY A 42 -4.49 -2.77 -1.55
N LEU A 43 -3.76 -3.29 -0.56
CA LEU A 43 -4.26 -4.18 0.51
C LEU A 43 -4.96 -5.45 -0.01
N LEU A 44 -4.51 -5.96 -1.16
CA LEU A 44 -5.10 -7.14 -1.84
C LEU A 44 -6.59 -6.95 -2.15
N SER A 45 -7.02 -5.73 -2.45
CA SER A 45 -8.43 -5.38 -2.68
C SER A 45 -9.05 -6.03 -3.93
N ASN A 46 -8.24 -6.38 -4.93
CA ASN A 46 -8.74 -7.07 -6.11
C ASN A 46 -8.95 -8.56 -5.82
N THR A 47 -10.17 -8.92 -5.49
CA THR A 47 -10.54 -10.30 -5.10
C THR A 47 -10.50 -11.31 -6.24
N GLN A 48 -10.40 -10.88 -7.50
CA GLN A 48 -10.17 -11.79 -8.63
C GLN A 48 -8.74 -12.35 -8.62
N PHE A 49 -7.75 -11.54 -8.24
CA PHE A 49 -6.35 -11.97 -8.11
C PHE A 49 -5.99 -12.39 -6.70
N SER A 50 -6.73 -11.91 -5.72
CA SER A 50 -6.49 -12.16 -4.29
C SER A 50 -7.79 -12.64 -3.63
N PRO A 51 -8.22 -13.90 -3.87
CA PRO A 51 -9.46 -14.43 -3.33
C PRO A 51 -9.56 -14.29 -1.81
N MET A 52 -10.75 -14.00 -1.30
CA MET A 52 -10.97 -13.71 0.13
C MET A 52 -10.82 -14.94 1.03
N ASP A 53 -10.93 -16.14 0.49
CA ASP A 53 -10.76 -17.43 1.17
C ASP A 53 -9.30 -17.86 1.32
N ILE A 54 -8.35 -17.13 0.70
CA ILE A 54 -6.92 -17.40 0.81
C ILE A 54 -6.30 -16.47 1.86
N GLU A 55 -5.48 -17.04 2.75
CA GLU A 55 -4.76 -16.26 3.76
C GLU A 55 -3.89 -15.17 3.15
N PRO A 56 -3.96 -13.94 3.65
CA PRO A 56 -3.22 -12.79 3.12
C PRO A 56 -1.70 -13.01 3.06
N LYS A 57 -1.14 -13.71 4.02
CA LYS A 57 0.31 -13.93 4.15
C LYS A 57 0.93 -14.62 2.92
N GLY A 58 0.21 -15.53 2.29
CA GLY A 58 0.62 -16.14 1.03
C GLY A 58 0.52 -15.17 -0.15
N LEU A 59 -0.59 -14.44 -0.22
CA LEU A 59 -0.88 -13.49 -1.28
C LEU A 59 0.08 -12.28 -1.28
N ILE A 60 0.45 -11.77 -0.10
CA ILE A 60 1.41 -10.66 0.06
C ILE A 60 2.73 -10.93 -0.68
N LYS A 61 3.18 -12.19 -0.68
CA LYS A 61 4.44 -12.58 -1.33
C LYS A 61 4.33 -12.67 -2.85
N SER A 62 3.13 -12.85 -3.38
CA SER A 62 2.89 -13.00 -4.83
C SER A 62 2.71 -11.68 -5.55
N VAL A 63 2.44 -10.59 -4.83
CA VAL A 63 2.18 -9.27 -5.42
C VAL A 63 3.48 -8.61 -5.84
N ILE A 64 3.50 -8.07 -7.07
CA ILE A 64 4.66 -7.42 -7.68
C ILE A 64 4.47 -5.92 -7.70
N ALA A 65 5.51 -5.17 -7.31
CA ALA A 65 5.53 -3.72 -7.34
C ALA A 65 5.78 -3.20 -8.77
N ARG A 66 5.07 -2.15 -9.13
CA ARG A 66 5.29 -1.36 -10.34
C ARG A 66 5.85 0.02 -9.98
N PRO A 67 6.48 0.73 -10.91
CA PRO A 67 6.63 0.43 -12.34
C PRO A 67 7.75 -0.57 -12.70
N PHE A 68 8.60 -0.99 -11.75
CA PHE A 68 9.82 -1.75 -12.08
C PHE A 68 9.64 -3.27 -12.09
N ASN A 69 8.42 -3.78 -11.94
CA ASN A 69 8.10 -5.21 -11.97
C ASN A 69 9.01 -6.06 -11.07
N THR A 70 9.17 -5.65 -9.84
CA THR A 70 10.02 -6.30 -8.82
C THR A 70 9.26 -6.43 -7.49
N THR A 71 9.91 -6.91 -6.45
CA THR A 71 9.30 -6.94 -5.11
C THR A 71 9.18 -5.52 -4.53
N PHE A 72 8.15 -5.27 -3.73
CA PHE A 72 7.99 -3.99 -3.02
C PHE A 72 9.22 -3.60 -2.21
N ASN A 73 9.83 -4.56 -1.52
CA ASN A 73 11.02 -4.30 -0.72
C ASN A 73 12.21 -3.89 -1.59
N ARG A 74 12.42 -4.54 -2.73
CA ARG A 74 13.51 -4.19 -3.63
C ARG A 74 13.32 -2.80 -4.22
N GLN A 75 12.13 -2.48 -4.71
CA GLN A 75 11.82 -1.16 -5.27
C GLN A 75 12.02 -0.05 -4.23
N MET A 76 11.44 -0.21 -3.04
CA MET A 76 11.57 0.72 -1.93
C MET A 76 13.03 0.89 -1.50
N ASN A 77 13.76 -0.20 -1.29
CA ASN A 77 15.15 -0.14 -0.82
C ASN A 77 16.09 0.46 -1.86
N THR A 78 15.83 0.27 -3.15
CA THR A 78 16.61 0.93 -4.20
C THR A 78 16.44 2.46 -4.13
N ALA A 79 15.21 2.95 -3.96
CA ALA A 79 14.97 4.38 -3.78
C ALA A 79 15.59 4.93 -2.49
N ARG A 80 15.49 4.17 -1.40
CA ARG A 80 16.11 4.53 -0.11
C ARG A 80 17.62 4.59 -0.16
N ALA A 81 18.27 3.72 -0.93
CA ALA A 81 19.71 3.74 -1.12
C ALA A 81 20.19 5.03 -1.81
N LEU A 82 19.38 5.63 -2.66
CA LEU A 82 19.70 6.86 -3.38
C LEU A 82 19.36 8.12 -2.56
N PHE A 83 18.24 8.14 -1.85
CA PHE A 83 17.68 9.36 -1.26
C PHE A 83 17.39 9.26 0.25
N GLY A 84 17.71 8.14 0.87
CA GLY A 84 17.39 7.87 2.26
C GLY A 84 15.92 7.54 2.50
N LYS A 85 15.62 7.03 3.69
CA LYS A 85 14.25 6.77 4.14
C LYS A 85 13.51 8.08 4.36
N GLN A 86 12.33 8.23 3.77
CA GLN A 86 11.53 9.44 3.82
C GLN A 86 10.30 9.30 4.73
N LEU A 87 9.64 8.13 4.69
CA LEU A 87 8.41 7.89 5.43
C LEU A 87 8.73 7.51 6.89
N LYS A 88 8.23 8.31 7.82
CA LYS A 88 8.26 8.02 9.26
C LYS A 88 6.85 7.74 9.71
N ILE A 89 6.55 6.49 9.98
CA ILE A 89 5.24 6.05 10.50
C ILE A 89 5.40 5.41 11.87
N PRO A 90 4.42 5.58 12.77
CA PRO A 90 4.37 4.81 14.01
C PRO A 90 4.12 3.32 13.68
N GLN A 91 4.43 2.47 14.64
CA GLN A 91 4.02 1.06 14.55
C GLN A 91 2.55 0.96 14.92
N PHE A 92 1.74 0.49 13.98
CA PHE A 92 0.32 0.26 14.22
C PHE A 92 0.08 -1.07 14.92
N THR A 93 -0.83 -1.08 15.87
CA THR A 93 -1.38 -2.31 16.46
C THR A 93 -2.61 -2.77 15.68
N GLY A 94 -2.93 -4.06 15.74
CA GLY A 94 -4.17 -4.57 15.13
C GLY A 94 -5.43 -3.87 15.68
N LYS A 95 -5.42 -3.44 16.96
CA LYS A 95 -6.53 -2.71 17.56
C LYS A 95 -6.73 -1.32 16.94
N GLU A 96 -5.65 -0.60 16.70
CA GLU A 96 -5.70 0.72 16.03
C GLU A 96 -6.19 0.58 14.60
N ILE A 97 -5.65 -0.37 13.84
CA ILE A 97 -6.08 -0.63 12.46
C ILE A 97 -7.57 -0.96 12.41
N THR A 98 -8.05 -1.84 13.28
CA THR A 98 -9.47 -2.22 13.34
C THR A 98 -10.36 -1.02 13.71
N ALA A 99 -9.93 -0.16 14.62
CA ALA A 99 -10.67 1.02 15.02
C ALA A 99 -10.81 2.02 13.85
N GLU A 100 -9.74 2.24 13.08
CA GLU A 100 -9.75 3.11 11.90
C GLU A 100 -10.61 2.56 10.75
N LEU A 101 -10.68 1.23 10.61
CA LEU A 101 -11.51 0.59 9.59
C LEU A 101 -13.00 0.63 9.90
N LYS A 102 -13.38 0.68 11.17
CA LYS A 102 -14.77 0.53 11.60
C LYS A 102 -15.78 1.40 10.84
N PRO A 103 -15.56 2.70 10.61
CA PRO A 103 -16.50 3.52 9.85
C PRO A 103 -16.67 3.08 8.40
N MET A 104 -15.61 2.52 7.81
CA MET A 104 -15.64 2.06 6.41
C MET A 104 -16.38 0.73 6.27
N LEU A 105 -16.34 -0.12 7.28
CA LEU A 105 -16.99 -1.43 7.26
C LEU A 105 -18.51 -1.35 7.18
N GLU A 106 -19.10 -0.23 7.56
CA GLU A 106 -20.55 -0.02 7.46
C GLU A 106 -21.05 -0.05 6.01
N PHE A 107 -20.20 0.24 5.05
CA PHE A 107 -20.51 0.18 3.61
C PHE A 107 -20.45 -1.22 3.01
N TYR A 108 -20.02 -2.23 3.76
CA TYR A 108 -19.88 -3.61 3.33
C TYR A 108 -20.93 -4.50 3.98
N ALA A 109 -21.30 -5.60 3.29
CA ALA A 109 -22.18 -6.59 3.84
C ALA A 109 -21.62 -7.17 5.16
N GLU A 110 -22.47 -7.37 6.15
CA GLU A 110 -22.05 -7.80 7.50
C GLU A 110 -21.19 -9.08 7.46
N ARG A 111 -21.57 -10.03 6.60
CA ARG A 111 -20.84 -11.30 6.40
C ARG A 111 -19.39 -11.11 5.94
N ASP A 112 -19.07 -10.01 5.26
CA ASP A 112 -17.75 -9.76 4.67
C ASP A 112 -16.84 -8.92 5.58
N ARG A 113 -17.41 -8.22 6.56
CA ARG A 113 -16.69 -7.25 7.41
C ARG A 113 -15.52 -7.88 8.17
N GLY A 114 -15.72 -9.08 8.73
CA GLY A 114 -14.66 -9.81 9.44
C GLY A 114 -13.48 -10.15 8.52
N LEU A 115 -13.75 -10.72 7.36
CA LEU A 115 -12.73 -11.07 6.37
C LEU A 115 -11.94 -9.85 5.88
N ILE A 116 -12.63 -8.72 5.64
CA ILE A 116 -11.98 -7.46 5.24
C ILE A 116 -11.08 -6.95 6.35
N THR A 117 -11.57 -6.94 7.60
CA THR A 117 -10.79 -6.50 8.76
C THR A 117 -9.52 -7.33 8.93
N ASP A 118 -9.63 -8.64 8.88
CA ASP A 118 -8.50 -9.55 9.04
C ASP A 118 -7.47 -9.34 7.92
N ARG A 119 -7.93 -9.25 6.67
CA ARG A 119 -7.07 -9.01 5.51
C ARG A 119 -6.29 -7.71 5.61
N VAL A 120 -6.96 -6.60 5.87
CA VAL A 120 -6.33 -5.28 5.97
C VAL A 120 -5.35 -5.25 7.14
N THR A 121 -5.78 -5.76 8.29
CA THR A 121 -4.93 -5.81 9.49
C THR A 121 -3.67 -6.63 9.24
N GLU A 122 -3.78 -7.82 8.68
CA GLU A 122 -2.63 -8.68 8.41
C GLU A 122 -1.69 -8.05 7.37
N CYS A 123 -2.23 -7.47 6.29
CA CYS A 123 -1.42 -6.77 5.29
C CYS A 123 -0.58 -5.67 5.94
N ILE A 124 -1.19 -4.78 6.72
CA ILE A 124 -0.49 -3.66 7.34
C ILE A 124 0.54 -4.16 8.36
N LEU A 125 0.17 -5.09 9.24
CA LEU A 125 1.08 -5.64 10.25
C LEU A 125 2.29 -6.35 9.64
N GLU A 126 2.11 -7.09 8.54
CA GLU A 126 3.22 -7.73 7.85
C GLU A 126 4.11 -6.69 7.13
N ARG A 127 3.50 -5.70 6.48
CA ARG A 127 4.24 -4.73 5.67
C ARG A 127 4.98 -3.68 6.51
N GLN A 128 4.44 -3.24 7.63
CA GLN A 128 5.11 -2.26 8.48
C GLN A 128 6.45 -2.74 9.03
N LYS A 129 6.69 -4.05 9.12
CA LYS A 129 7.97 -4.63 9.55
C LYS A 129 9.15 -4.16 8.68
N PHE A 130 8.91 -3.82 7.43
CA PHE A 130 9.92 -3.36 6.48
C PHE A 130 10.09 -1.83 6.47
N ASN A 131 9.27 -1.12 7.24
CA ASN A 131 9.32 0.34 7.38
C ASN A 131 10.04 0.80 8.67
N GLN A 132 10.62 -0.11 9.38
CA GLN A 132 11.40 0.17 10.59
C GLN A 132 12.76 0.80 10.28
#